data_bf64b4c3eb4502dc03f1dd32c6f5b266
#
_entry.id   bf64b4c3eb4502dc03f1dd32c6f5b266
#
_cell.length_a   1.000
_cell.length_b   1.000
_cell.length_c   1.000
_cell.angle_alpha   90.00
_cell.angle_beta   90.00
_cell.angle_gamma   90.00
#
_symmetry.space_group_name_H-M   'P 1'
#
loop_
_entity.id
_entity.type
_entity.pdbx_description
1 polymer ?
#
loop_
_entity_poly.entity_id
_entity_poly.type
_entity_poly.pdbx_seq_one_letter_code
_entity_poly.pdbx_strand_id
1 'polypeptide(L)'
;MNIEEVLSTTHRISPRERVPFHCNCCGECCRHVRQSVPLESPDVFRLTRLLRERDKGVICMDDFVARYTELALLDECGYFMLMLKVTGVDDACIFLKENRCMVHAAKPRTCRIYPFVAGIGDDGQPEYLVSREKEHHFKG
;
A
#
# COMPACT_ATOMS: atom_id res chain seq x y z
N MET A 1 2.94 11.24 5.31
CA MET A 1 1.73 10.82 6.08
C MET A 1 1.91 11.18 7.54
N ASN A 2 0.98 11.92 8.10
CA ASN A 2 1.02 12.26 9.52
C ASN A 2 0.36 11.12 10.32
N ILE A 3 1.09 10.55 11.25
CA ILE A 3 0.61 9.42 12.08
C ILE A 3 -0.63 9.80 12.89
N GLU A 4 -0.68 11.04 13.40
CA GLU A 4 -1.85 11.53 14.15
C GLU A 4 -3.10 11.59 13.28
N GLU A 5 -2.96 12.02 12.04
CA GLU A 5 -4.05 12.08 11.08
C GLU A 5 -4.57 10.69 10.73
N VAL A 6 -3.67 9.73 10.52
CA VAL A 6 -4.03 8.34 10.26
C VAL A 6 -4.75 7.73 11.46
N LEU A 7 -4.26 7.96 12.67
CA LEU A 7 -4.88 7.45 13.88
C LEU A 7 -6.27 8.04 14.13
N SER A 8 -6.47 9.32 13.77
CA SER A 8 -7.78 9.98 13.96
C SER A 8 -8.88 9.40 13.06
N THR A 9 -8.51 8.82 11.92
CA THR A 9 -9.46 8.24 10.96
C THR A 9 -9.55 6.71 11.07
N THR A 10 -8.84 6.11 12.00
CA THR A 10 -8.77 4.66 12.17
C THR A 10 -9.71 4.21 13.28
N HIS A 11 -10.53 3.21 12.99
CA HIS A 11 -11.50 2.65 13.93
C HIS A 11 -11.20 1.18 14.22
N ARG A 12 -11.31 0.80 15.48
CA ARG A 12 -11.15 -0.60 15.90
C ARG A 12 -12.37 -1.42 15.47
N ILE A 13 -12.12 -2.61 14.95
CA ILE A 13 -13.16 -3.54 14.52
C ILE A 13 -12.95 -4.92 15.12
N SER A 14 -14.04 -5.68 15.25
CA SER A 14 -13.99 -7.09 15.61
C SER A 14 -13.56 -7.94 14.40
N PRO A 15 -12.84 -9.08 14.62
CA PRO A 15 -12.48 -9.98 13.52
C PRO A 15 -13.67 -10.54 12.73
N ARG A 16 -14.86 -10.50 13.31
CA ARG A 16 -16.10 -10.99 12.67
C ARG A 16 -16.96 -9.89 12.08
N GLU A 17 -16.59 -8.65 12.29
CA GLU A 17 -17.30 -7.50 11.75
C GLU A 17 -17.10 -7.38 10.25
N ARG A 18 -18.18 -7.08 9.53
CA ARG A 18 -18.12 -6.81 8.10
C ARG A 18 -18.13 -5.31 7.86
N VAL A 19 -17.19 -4.85 7.06
CA VAL A 19 -17.07 -3.44 6.70
C VAL A 19 -17.50 -3.28 5.24
N PRO A 20 -18.48 -2.42 4.94
CA PRO A 20 -18.90 -2.16 3.56
C PRO A 20 -17.85 -1.31 2.86
N PHE A 21 -16.91 -1.98 2.19
CA PHE A 21 -15.87 -1.32 1.41
C PHE A 21 -16.07 -1.63 -0.07
N HIS A 22 -15.98 -0.62 -0.90
CA HIS A 22 -16.08 -0.75 -2.34
C HIS A 22 -15.06 0.14 -3.05
N CYS A 23 -14.22 -0.47 -3.88
CA CYS A 23 -13.29 0.27 -4.73
C CYS A 23 -14.02 0.77 -5.97
N ASN A 24 -14.09 2.09 -6.12
CA ASN A 24 -14.72 2.74 -7.28
C ASN A 24 -13.70 3.21 -8.32
N CYS A 25 -12.45 2.77 -8.22
CA CYS A 25 -11.37 3.11 -9.14
C CYS A 25 -11.11 4.62 -9.25
N CYS A 26 -11.31 5.38 -8.18
CA CYS A 26 -11.06 6.82 -8.16
C CYS A 26 -9.58 7.18 -8.12
N GLY A 27 -8.71 6.23 -7.77
CA GLY A 27 -7.26 6.43 -7.66
C GLY A 27 -6.80 7.15 -6.40
N GLU A 28 -7.69 7.56 -5.51
CA GLU A 28 -7.31 8.34 -4.32
C GLU A 28 -6.46 7.58 -3.32
N CYS A 29 -6.67 6.27 -3.18
CA CYS A 29 -5.85 5.43 -2.31
C CYS A 29 -4.42 5.22 -2.84
N CYS A 30 -4.15 5.62 -4.08
CA CYS A 30 -2.84 5.58 -4.72
C CYS A 30 -2.16 6.94 -4.78
N ARG A 31 -2.71 7.97 -4.14
CA ARG A 31 -2.14 9.32 -4.07
C ARG A 31 -1.69 9.63 -2.66
N HIS A 32 -0.71 10.54 -2.53
CA HIS A 32 -0.12 10.91 -1.23
C HIS A 32 0.42 9.70 -0.47
N VAL A 33 1.08 8.78 -1.22
CA VAL A 33 1.55 7.50 -0.68
C VAL A 33 3.07 7.43 -0.55
N ARG A 34 3.75 8.57 -0.45
CA ARG A 34 5.20 8.60 -0.22
C ARG A 34 5.54 7.79 1.02
N GLN A 35 6.45 6.81 0.86
CA GLN A 35 6.90 5.92 1.94
C GLN A 35 5.73 5.23 2.68
N SER A 36 4.66 4.92 1.95
CA SER A 36 3.45 4.32 2.55
C SER A 36 3.12 2.93 2.01
N VAL A 37 3.82 2.47 0.97
CA VAL A 37 3.58 1.16 0.38
C VAL A 37 4.82 0.28 0.55
N PRO A 38 4.98 -0.35 1.72
CA PRO A 38 6.09 -1.27 1.95
C PRO A 38 5.90 -2.55 1.13
N LEU A 39 7.02 -3.10 0.66
CA LEU A 39 7.05 -4.32 -0.13
C LEU A 39 7.74 -5.44 0.63
N GLU A 40 7.10 -6.58 0.65
CA GLU A 40 7.67 -7.83 1.14
C GLU A 40 8.22 -8.65 -0.05
N SER A 41 9.03 -9.65 0.23
CA SER A 41 9.62 -10.49 -0.83
C SER A 41 8.60 -11.11 -1.78
N PRO A 42 7.45 -11.65 -1.31
CA PRO A 42 6.42 -12.15 -2.22
C PRO A 42 5.84 -11.07 -3.12
N ASP A 43 5.73 -9.82 -2.63
CA ASP A 43 5.26 -8.70 -3.45
C ASP A 43 6.22 -8.41 -4.59
N VAL A 44 7.52 -8.33 -4.29
CA VAL A 44 8.57 -8.09 -5.28
C VAL A 44 8.56 -9.19 -6.35
N PHE A 45 8.44 -10.45 -5.93
CA PHE A 45 8.38 -11.58 -6.84
C PHE A 45 7.18 -11.49 -7.80
N ARG A 46 5.99 -11.25 -7.28
CA ARG A 46 4.77 -11.19 -8.09
C ARG A 46 4.75 -9.99 -9.03
N LEU A 47 5.21 -8.84 -8.56
CA LEU A 47 5.30 -7.63 -9.38
C LEU A 47 6.33 -7.80 -10.49
N THR A 48 7.49 -8.38 -10.20
CA THR A 48 8.51 -8.69 -11.19
C THR A 48 7.95 -9.62 -12.27
N ARG A 49 7.24 -10.66 -11.86
CA ARG A 49 6.64 -11.64 -12.78
C ARG A 49 5.63 -10.98 -13.71
N LEU A 50 4.78 -10.11 -13.19
CA LEU A 50 3.80 -9.38 -14.01
C LEU A 50 4.49 -8.42 -14.98
N LEU A 51 5.47 -7.66 -14.50
CA LEU A 51 6.15 -6.63 -15.29
C LEU A 51 7.07 -7.20 -16.35
N ARG A 52 7.60 -8.40 -16.17
CA ARG A 52 8.38 -9.09 -17.23
C ARG A 52 7.59 -9.22 -18.52
N GLU A 53 6.30 -9.34 -18.45
CA GLU A 53 5.41 -9.45 -19.63
C GLU A 53 5.10 -8.08 -20.25
N ARG A 54 5.25 -6.99 -19.50
CA ARG A 54 4.79 -5.66 -19.89
C ARG A 54 5.90 -4.63 -20.07
N ASP A 55 7.04 -4.82 -19.43
CA ASP A 55 8.18 -3.90 -19.44
C ASP A 55 9.44 -4.65 -19.80
N LYS A 56 9.99 -4.35 -20.97
CA LYS A 56 11.21 -4.98 -21.49
C LYS A 56 12.45 -4.74 -20.63
N GLY A 57 12.43 -3.71 -19.79
CA GLY A 57 13.53 -3.39 -18.88
C GLY A 57 13.54 -4.21 -17.61
N VAL A 58 12.47 -5.00 -17.33
CA VAL A 58 12.37 -5.82 -16.14
C VAL A 58 12.54 -7.29 -16.51
N ILE A 59 13.69 -7.86 -16.22
CA ILE A 59 14.02 -9.27 -16.49
C ILE A 59 14.04 -10.08 -15.19
N CYS A 60 14.54 -9.48 -14.11
CA CYS A 60 14.69 -10.10 -12.81
C CYS A 60 14.26 -9.15 -11.69
N MET A 61 14.27 -9.64 -10.45
CA MET A 61 13.87 -8.84 -9.29
C MET A 61 14.76 -7.63 -9.08
N ASP A 62 16.04 -7.72 -9.39
CA ASP A 62 16.97 -6.58 -9.27
C ASP A 62 16.56 -5.42 -10.17
N ASP A 63 16.10 -5.70 -11.38
CA ASP A 63 15.60 -4.67 -12.30
C ASP A 63 14.36 -3.98 -11.74
N PHE A 64 13.46 -4.76 -11.17
CA PHE A 64 12.27 -4.22 -10.52
C PHE A 64 12.64 -3.31 -9.35
N VAL A 65 13.50 -3.79 -8.47
CA VAL A 65 13.95 -3.02 -7.30
C VAL A 65 14.60 -1.70 -7.71
N ALA A 66 15.48 -1.74 -8.71
CA ALA A 66 16.17 -0.55 -9.19
C ALA A 66 15.24 0.50 -9.79
N ARG A 67 14.18 0.09 -10.47
CA ARG A 67 13.31 0.98 -11.23
C ARG A 67 12.10 1.49 -10.45
N TYR A 68 11.52 0.67 -9.60
CA TYR A 68 10.19 0.94 -9.03
C TYR A 68 10.18 1.07 -7.51
N THR A 69 11.34 0.91 -6.87
CA THR A 69 11.41 0.97 -5.41
C THR A 69 12.44 1.97 -4.92
N GLU A 70 12.26 2.38 -3.68
CA GLU A 70 13.22 3.15 -2.91
C GLU A 70 13.37 2.55 -1.52
N LEU A 71 14.50 2.79 -0.88
CA LEU A 71 14.72 2.40 0.50
C LEU A 71 14.25 3.50 1.42
N ALA A 72 13.44 3.13 2.39
CA ALA A 72 13.05 4.01 3.48
C ALA A 72 13.63 3.52 4.79
N LEU A 73 14.24 4.43 5.55
CA LEU A 73 14.74 4.13 6.88
C LEU A 73 13.56 4.08 7.86
N LEU A 74 13.40 2.95 8.53
CA LEU A 74 12.42 2.81 9.58
C LEU A 74 12.99 3.31 10.90
N ASP A 75 12.61 4.54 11.23
CA ASP A 75 12.84 5.12 12.52
C ASP A 75 14.29 4.99 13.03
N GLU A 76 14.48 5.16 14.33
CA GLU A 76 15.79 5.12 14.99
C GLU A 76 16.43 3.72 15.06
N CYS A 77 15.67 2.68 14.73
CA CYS A 77 16.19 1.31 14.78
C CYS A 77 17.18 0.97 13.67
N GLY A 78 17.30 1.81 12.63
CA GLY A 78 18.26 1.63 11.55
C GLY A 78 17.90 0.58 10.51
N TYR A 79 16.70 0.04 10.54
CA TYR A 79 16.25 -0.89 9.51
C TYR A 79 15.74 -0.14 8.28
N PHE A 80 16.05 -0.69 7.11
CA PHE A 80 15.51 -0.20 5.84
C PHE A 80 14.38 -1.10 5.37
N MET A 81 13.37 -0.48 4.75
CA MET A 81 12.33 -1.20 4.03
C MET A 81 12.29 -0.76 2.57
N LEU A 82 11.95 -1.70 1.69
CA LEU A 82 11.63 -1.37 0.31
C LEU A 82 10.24 -0.76 0.26
N MET A 83 10.14 0.39 -0.39
CA MET A 83 8.88 1.08 -0.62
C MET A 83 8.67 1.28 -2.12
N LEU A 84 7.43 1.29 -2.58
CA LEU A 84 7.15 1.72 -3.94
C LEU A 84 7.50 3.20 -4.12
N LYS A 85 8.11 3.53 -5.25
CA LYS A 85 8.33 4.91 -5.65
C LYS A 85 7.02 5.64 -5.88
N VAL A 86 7.07 6.95 -5.70
CA VAL A 86 5.97 7.85 -6.04
C VAL A 86 6.41 8.81 -7.13
N THR A 87 5.46 9.45 -7.77
CA THR A 87 5.71 10.39 -8.85
C THR A 87 4.74 11.57 -8.77
N GLY A 88 5.15 12.70 -9.33
CA GLY A 88 4.34 13.91 -9.40
C GLY A 88 4.25 14.66 -8.08
N VAL A 89 3.54 15.78 -8.11
CA VAL A 89 3.38 16.69 -6.98
C VAL A 89 2.46 16.14 -5.88
N ASP A 90 1.60 15.20 -6.24
CA ASP A 90 0.67 14.54 -5.32
C ASP A 90 1.20 13.22 -4.76
N ASP A 91 2.50 12.94 -4.94
CA ASP A 91 3.13 11.72 -4.45
C ASP A 91 2.31 10.46 -4.80
N ALA A 92 1.87 10.36 -6.05
CA ALA A 92 1.09 9.24 -6.53
C ALA A 92 1.98 7.99 -6.69
N CYS A 93 1.40 6.82 -6.45
CA CYS A 93 2.06 5.55 -6.74
C CYS A 93 2.55 5.52 -8.19
N ILE A 94 3.78 5.04 -8.41
CA ILE A 94 4.41 4.97 -9.73
C ILE A 94 3.58 4.15 -10.73
N PHE A 95 2.71 3.26 -10.26
CA PHE A 95 1.83 2.43 -11.10
C PHE A 95 0.43 3.01 -11.30
N LEU A 96 0.15 4.20 -10.77
CA LEU A 96 -1.12 4.87 -11.00
C LEU A 96 -1.10 5.55 -12.37
N LYS A 97 -2.01 5.16 -13.26
CA LYS A 97 -2.23 5.80 -14.56
C LYS A 97 -3.73 5.94 -14.81
N GLU A 98 -4.18 7.13 -15.17
CA GLU A 98 -5.59 7.41 -15.47
C GLU A 98 -6.52 6.92 -14.35
N ASN A 99 -6.14 7.16 -13.10
CA ASN A 99 -6.84 6.75 -11.88
C ASN A 99 -6.95 5.22 -11.70
N ARG A 100 -6.14 4.45 -12.41
CA ARG A 100 -6.13 2.98 -12.30
C ARG A 100 -4.77 2.46 -11.93
N CYS A 101 -4.77 1.40 -11.13
CA CYS A 101 -3.55 0.68 -10.79
C CYS A 101 -3.13 -0.22 -11.96
N MET A 102 -1.97 0.05 -12.53
CA MET A 102 -1.43 -0.74 -13.65
C MET A 102 -1.01 -2.15 -13.26
N VAL A 103 -0.81 -2.39 -11.97
CA VAL A 103 -0.41 -3.70 -11.43
C VAL A 103 -1.51 -4.30 -10.55
N HIS A 104 -2.76 -3.98 -10.81
CA HIS A 104 -3.90 -4.44 -10.01
C HIS A 104 -3.93 -5.95 -9.80
N ALA A 105 -3.54 -6.74 -10.82
CA ALA A 105 -3.51 -8.20 -10.73
C ALA A 105 -2.44 -8.73 -9.78
N ALA A 106 -1.43 -7.94 -9.46
CA ALA A 106 -0.32 -8.31 -8.58
C ALA A 106 -0.09 -7.28 -7.47
N LYS A 107 -1.13 -6.63 -7.01
CA LYS A 107 -1.04 -5.61 -5.94
C LYS A 107 -0.21 -6.09 -4.76
N PRO A 108 0.64 -5.22 -4.20
CA PRO A 108 1.30 -5.50 -2.93
C PRO A 108 0.29 -5.82 -1.82
N ARG A 109 0.73 -6.58 -0.85
CA ARG A 109 -0.11 -6.95 0.30
C ARG A 109 -0.77 -5.74 0.94
N THR A 110 -0.02 -4.67 1.18
CA THR A 110 -0.54 -3.44 1.76
C THR A 110 -1.72 -2.87 0.98
N CYS A 111 -1.64 -2.88 -0.35
CA CYS A 111 -2.72 -2.40 -1.22
C CYS A 111 -3.91 -3.36 -1.24
N ARG A 112 -3.66 -4.67 -1.12
CA ARG A 112 -4.74 -5.69 -1.13
C ARG A 112 -5.56 -5.68 0.14
N ILE A 113 -4.94 -5.41 1.28
CA ILE A 113 -5.64 -5.38 2.57
C ILE A 113 -6.27 -4.03 2.89
N TYR A 114 -5.92 -2.97 2.15
CA TYR A 114 -6.57 -1.68 2.33
C TYR A 114 -8.10 -1.82 2.29
N PRO A 115 -8.88 -1.25 3.18
CA PRO A 115 -8.51 -0.25 4.20
C PRO A 115 -8.18 -0.82 5.58
N PHE A 116 -7.85 -2.09 5.68
CA PHE A 116 -7.63 -2.76 6.96
C PHE A 116 -6.17 -2.65 7.41
N VAL A 117 -5.99 -2.54 8.70
CA VAL A 117 -4.68 -2.54 9.35
C VAL A 117 -4.73 -3.53 10.51
N ALA A 118 -3.74 -4.40 10.60
CA ALA A 118 -3.58 -5.31 11.73
C ALA A 118 -2.37 -4.90 12.56
N GLY A 119 -2.51 -5.01 13.87
CA GLY A 119 -1.44 -4.68 14.81
C GLY A 119 -1.56 -5.50 16.08
N ILE A 120 -0.78 -5.14 17.06
CA ILE A 120 -0.83 -5.74 18.40
C ILE A 120 -1.23 -4.64 19.38
N GLY A 121 -2.30 -4.89 20.13
CA GLY A 121 -2.77 -3.97 21.15
C GLY A 121 -1.88 -3.94 22.39
N ASP A 122 -2.16 -3.02 23.29
CA ASP A 122 -1.41 -2.85 24.56
C ASP A 122 -1.46 -4.10 25.46
N ASP A 123 -2.49 -4.91 25.28
CA ASP A 123 -2.67 -6.20 25.99
C ASP A 123 -1.91 -7.37 25.35
N GLY A 124 -1.15 -7.11 24.28
CA GLY A 124 -0.42 -8.13 23.53
C GLY A 124 -1.28 -8.98 22.59
N GLN A 125 -2.57 -8.69 22.46
CA GLN A 125 -3.49 -9.42 21.58
C GLN A 125 -3.59 -8.76 20.19
N PRO A 126 -3.92 -9.55 19.15
CA PRO A 126 -4.13 -8.99 17.82
C PRO A 126 -5.26 -7.94 17.82
N GLU A 127 -5.02 -6.88 17.12
CA GLU A 127 -5.92 -5.76 16.99
C GLU A 127 -6.19 -5.49 15.51
N TYR A 128 -7.47 -5.32 15.16
CA TYR A 128 -7.89 -5.08 13.78
C TYR A 128 -8.52 -3.70 13.69
N LEU A 129 -8.02 -2.92 12.75
CA LEU A 129 -8.41 -1.53 12.54
C LEU A 129 -8.86 -1.32 11.10
N VAL A 130 -9.76 -0.39 10.89
CA VAL A 130 -10.16 0.06 9.55
C VAL A 130 -9.89 1.55 9.41
N SER A 131 -9.20 1.93 8.35
CA SER A 131 -8.99 3.34 8.01
C SER A 131 -10.17 3.83 7.17
N ARG A 132 -10.86 4.86 7.65
CA ARG A 132 -11.99 5.49 6.95
C ARG A 132 -11.65 6.85 6.38
N GLU A 133 -10.38 7.07 6.12
CA GLU A 133 -9.88 8.32 5.54
C GLU A 133 -10.61 8.68 4.23
N LYS A 134 -10.95 7.65 3.43
CA LYS A 134 -11.69 7.82 2.18
C LYS A 134 -13.13 7.34 2.37
N GLU A 135 -13.93 8.15 3.02
CA GLU A 135 -15.32 7.83 3.36
C GLU A 135 -16.16 7.33 2.19
N HIS A 136 -15.93 7.84 0.98
CA HIS A 136 -16.71 7.45 -0.19
C HIS A 136 -16.54 5.96 -0.56
N HIS A 137 -15.45 5.30 -0.12
CA HIS A 137 -15.27 3.86 -0.33
C HIS A 137 -16.21 3.00 0.52
N PHE A 138 -16.85 3.57 1.54
CA PHE A 138 -17.73 2.87 2.46
C PHE A 138 -19.21 3.12 2.20
N LYS A 139 -19.52 3.94 1.23
CA LYS A 139 -20.90 4.20 0.78
C LYS A 139 -21.27 3.13 -0.24
N GLY A 140 -22.06 2.19 0.20
CA GLY A 140 -22.51 1.04 -0.59
C GLY A 140 -23.39 1.38 -1.78
#